data_35da6b5b1d58fa178a1400f40f01bb3e
#
_entry.id   35da6b5b1d58fa178a1400f40f01bb3e
#
_cell.length_a   1.000
_cell.length_b   1.000
_cell.length_c   1.000
_cell.angle_alpha   90.00
_cell.angle_beta   90.00
_cell.angle_gamma   90.00
#
_symmetry.space_group_name_H-M   'P 1'
#
loop_
_entity.id
_entity.type
_entity.pdbx_description
1 polymer ?
#
loop_
_entity_poly.entity_id
_entity_poly.type
_entity_poly.pdbx_seq_one_letter_code
_entity_poly.pdbx_strand_id
1 'polypeptide(L)'
;VSVTIELSGTMLIGTDALTIAAILSPFNILSLGFNCGTGPKQVHKHVKTLSEVCRFPISVHSNAGLPQNRGGVTYYPMQPDEFTALQKEFLNINGVAFLGGCCGTTPEHIKALSTAVEGIKPLKSCGFLKASLASLFGTVPLKQEPAPLLIGERSNATGSKAFRELL
;
A
#
# COMPACT_ATOMS: atom_id res chain seq x y z
N VAL A 1 -7.48 -5.63 -4.11
CA VAL A 1 -6.43 -4.93 -4.87
C VAL A 1 -5.14 -4.99 -4.11
N SER A 2 -4.02 -5.26 -4.80
CA SER A 2 -2.68 -5.25 -4.23
C SER A 2 -1.76 -4.44 -5.14
N VAL A 3 -0.89 -3.63 -4.54
CA VAL A 3 0.05 -2.77 -5.25
C VAL A 3 1.47 -2.98 -4.76
N THR A 4 2.44 -2.73 -5.61
CA THR A 4 3.86 -2.79 -5.24
C THR A 4 4.35 -1.39 -4.90
N ILE A 5 4.98 -1.26 -3.72
CA ILE A 5 5.67 -0.03 -3.31
C ILE A 5 7.16 -0.30 -3.13
N GLU A 6 7.95 0.70 -3.51
CA GLU A 6 9.40 0.68 -3.41
C GLU A 6 9.87 1.05 -1.99
N LEU A 7 11.16 1.00 -1.75
CA LEU A 7 11.78 1.43 -0.47
C LEU A 7 11.45 2.89 -0.12
N SER A 8 11.19 3.73 -1.12
CA SER A 8 10.72 5.12 -0.96
C SER A 8 9.37 5.22 -0.25
N GLY A 9 8.53 4.16 -0.31
CA GLY A 9 7.17 4.16 0.18
C GLY A 9 6.14 4.58 -0.86
N THR A 10 6.55 4.65 -2.11
CA THR A 10 5.69 5.00 -3.26
C THR A 10 5.73 3.89 -4.30
N MET A 11 4.74 3.83 -5.16
CA MET A 11 4.83 3.09 -6.42
C MET A 11 5.94 3.68 -7.29
N LEU A 12 6.38 2.96 -8.31
CA LEU A 12 7.44 3.40 -9.24
C LEU A 12 7.21 4.80 -9.83
N ILE A 13 5.95 5.17 -10.05
CA ILE A 13 5.55 6.48 -10.59
C ILE A 13 5.32 7.56 -9.53
N GLY A 14 5.61 7.28 -8.25
CA GLY A 14 5.54 8.25 -7.16
C GLY A 14 4.26 8.23 -6.32
N THR A 15 3.27 7.40 -6.65
CA THR A 15 2.00 7.31 -5.91
C THR A 15 2.21 6.69 -4.52
N ASP A 16 1.83 7.40 -3.46
CA ASP A 16 1.97 6.96 -2.08
C ASP A 16 0.72 6.23 -1.53
N ALA A 17 0.82 5.70 -0.31
CA ALA A 17 -0.24 4.93 0.33
C ALA A 17 -1.55 5.74 0.53
N LEU A 18 -1.44 7.03 0.85
CA LEU A 18 -2.59 7.93 1.01
C LEU A 18 -3.32 8.13 -0.32
N THR A 19 -2.57 8.37 -1.37
CA THR A 19 -3.08 8.56 -2.72
C THR A 19 -3.73 7.29 -3.27
N ILE A 20 -3.10 6.12 -3.04
CA ILE A 20 -3.67 4.81 -3.39
C ILE A 20 -5.02 4.60 -2.68
N ALA A 21 -5.09 4.86 -1.37
CA ALA A 21 -6.33 4.74 -0.61
C ALA A 21 -7.42 5.71 -1.12
N ALA A 22 -7.04 6.94 -1.46
CA ALA A 22 -7.98 7.95 -2.00
C ALA A 22 -8.55 7.54 -3.37
N ILE A 23 -7.70 7.09 -4.29
CA ILE A 23 -8.11 6.65 -5.63
C ILE A 23 -9.04 5.44 -5.54
N LEU A 24 -8.77 4.51 -4.63
CA LEU A 24 -9.51 3.25 -4.52
C LEU A 24 -10.73 3.34 -3.60
N SER A 25 -10.84 4.40 -2.79
CA SER A 25 -11.93 4.54 -1.83
C SER A 25 -13.34 4.47 -2.43
N PRO A 26 -13.63 4.97 -3.67
CA PRO A 26 -14.96 4.89 -4.24
C PRO A 26 -15.35 3.47 -4.72
N PHE A 27 -14.39 2.56 -4.88
CA PHE A 27 -14.64 1.23 -5.42
C PHE A 27 -15.06 0.24 -4.34
N ASN A 28 -15.89 -0.73 -4.71
CA ASN A 28 -16.28 -1.83 -3.83
C ASN A 28 -15.25 -2.97 -3.96
N ILE A 29 -14.17 -2.90 -3.19
CA ILE A 29 -13.11 -3.90 -3.17
C ILE A 29 -13.08 -4.63 -1.83
N LEU A 30 -12.67 -5.89 -1.86
CA LEU A 30 -12.60 -6.74 -0.67
C LEU A 30 -11.46 -6.32 0.26
N SER A 31 -10.30 -6.03 -0.31
CA SER A 31 -9.10 -5.64 0.44
C SER A 31 -8.21 -4.74 -0.40
N LEU A 32 -7.39 -3.95 0.30
CA LEU A 32 -6.31 -3.16 -0.28
C LEU A 32 -5.01 -3.48 0.46
N GLY A 33 -3.92 -3.63 -0.26
CA GLY A 33 -2.65 -3.91 0.41
C GLY A 33 -1.44 -3.85 -0.50
N PHE A 34 -0.35 -4.35 0.05
CA PHE A 34 0.95 -4.32 -0.60
C PHE A 34 1.47 -5.73 -0.87
N ASN A 35 2.11 -5.89 -2.02
CA ASN A 35 2.85 -7.10 -2.36
C ASN A 35 4.20 -6.75 -2.96
N CYS A 36 5.14 -7.68 -2.88
CA CYS A 36 6.46 -7.55 -3.49
C CYS A 36 7.26 -6.33 -3.02
N GLY A 37 8.13 -5.79 -3.88
CA GLY A 37 8.97 -4.60 -3.66
C GLY A 37 10.02 -4.81 -2.56
N THR A 38 9.57 -5.07 -1.35
CA THR A 38 10.42 -5.14 -0.17
C THR A 38 10.09 -6.30 0.76
N GLY A 39 10.96 -6.54 1.76
CA GLY A 39 10.70 -7.49 2.85
C GLY A 39 9.75 -6.92 3.92
N PRO A 40 9.32 -7.76 4.89
CA PRO A 40 8.34 -7.35 5.90
C PRO A 40 8.81 -6.18 6.75
N LYS A 41 10.09 -6.13 7.09
CA LYS A 41 10.67 -5.04 7.89
C LYS A 41 10.54 -3.68 7.20
N GLN A 42 10.78 -3.62 5.89
CA GLN A 42 10.75 -2.36 5.13
C GLN A 42 9.31 -1.91 4.88
N VAL A 43 8.40 -2.82 4.55
CA VAL A 43 7.01 -2.46 4.24
C VAL A 43 6.19 -2.09 5.48
N HIS A 44 6.63 -2.45 6.68
CA HIS A 44 5.90 -2.28 7.93
C HIS A 44 5.39 -0.84 8.14
N LYS A 45 6.27 0.16 7.99
CA LYS A 45 5.90 1.57 8.15
C LYS A 45 4.82 2.01 7.16
N HIS A 46 4.86 1.49 5.94
CA HIS A 46 3.91 1.84 4.89
C HIS A 46 2.54 1.19 5.11
N VAL A 47 2.52 -0.05 5.64
CA VAL A 47 1.29 -0.72 6.08
C VAL A 47 0.64 0.06 7.22
N LYS A 48 1.43 0.57 8.18
CA LYS A 48 0.94 1.42 9.25
C LYS A 48 0.32 2.71 8.70
N THR A 49 1.00 3.41 7.80
CA THR A 49 0.45 4.60 7.13
C THR A 49 -0.85 4.28 6.39
N LEU A 50 -0.90 3.16 5.66
CA LEU A 50 -2.11 2.73 4.97
C LEU A 50 -3.25 2.48 5.96
N SER A 51 -2.98 1.87 7.12
CA SER A 51 -4.00 1.54 8.12
C SER A 51 -4.69 2.77 8.73
N GLU A 52 -4.03 3.92 8.73
CA GLU A 52 -4.56 5.18 9.25
C GLU A 52 -5.63 5.79 8.33
N VAL A 53 -5.59 5.47 7.03
CA VAL A 53 -6.46 6.06 6.01
C VAL A 53 -7.35 5.05 5.28
N CYS A 54 -7.01 3.76 5.33
CA CYS A 54 -7.69 2.71 4.59
C CYS A 54 -8.90 2.18 5.35
N ARG A 55 -10.08 2.22 4.72
CA ARG A 55 -11.32 1.65 5.27
C ARG A 55 -11.46 0.15 4.99
N PHE A 56 -10.69 -0.39 4.05
CA PHE A 56 -10.76 -1.79 3.65
C PHE A 56 -9.87 -2.66 4.53
N PRO A 57 -10.16 -3.97 4.64
CA PRO A 57 -9.20 -4.94 5.14
C PRO A 57 -7.87 -4.85 4.38
N ILE A 58 -6.77 -4.89 5.11
CA ILE A 58 -5.42 -4.73 4.54
C ILE A 58 -4.79 -6.10 4.31
N SER A 59 -4.14 -6.24 3.14
CA SER A 59 -3.35 -7.42 2.79
C SER A 59 -1.86 -7.09 2.71
N VAL A 60 -1.01 -7.98 3.23
CA VAL A 60 0.45 -7.83 3.21
C VAL A 60 1.09 -9.10 2.68
N HIS A 61 1.71 -9.03 1.51
CA HIS A 61 2.39 -10.13 0.83
C HIS A 61 3.83 -9.73 0.50
N SER A 62 4.68 -9.63 1.52
CA SER A 62 6.07 -9.19 1.34
C SER A 62 6.97 -10.30 0.77
N ASN A 63 8.12 -9.89 0.23
CA ASN A 63 9.18 -10.82 -0.15
C ASN A 63 9.85 -11.44 1.09
N ALA A 64 10.53 -12.57 0.90
CA ALA A 64 11.38 -13.18 1.93
C ALA A 64 12.70 -12.39 2.12
N GLY A 65 12.56 -11.12 2.53
CA GLY A 65 13.65 -10.16 2.65
C GLY A 65 13.91 -9.38 1.36
N LEU A 66 15.00 -8.61 1.38
CA LEU A 66 15.45 -7.88 0.17
C LEU A 66 16.20 -8.84 -0.76
N PRO A 67 16.03 -8.71 -2.09
CA PRO A 67 16.76 -9.51 -3.04
C PRO A 67 18.27 -9.24 -2.96
N GLN A 68 19.06 -10.30 -3.03
CA GLN A 68 20.51 -10.26 -3.15
C GLN A 68 20.94 -10.94 -4.44
N ASN A 69 22.04 -10.45 -5.04
CA ASN A 69 22.62 -11.09 -6.20
C ASN A 69 23.78 -11.99 -5.75
N ARG A 70 23.73 -13.28 -6.14
CA ARG A 70 24.82 -14.23 -5.91
C ARG A 70 25.19 -14.89 -7.24
N GLY A 71 26.27 -14.43 -7.84
CA GLY A 71 26.77 -14.98 -9.12
C GLY A 71 25.77 -14.83 -10.27
N GLY A 72 25.02 -13.71 -10.34
CA GLY A 72 24.03 -13.45 -11.40
C GLY A 72 22.63 -14.01 -11.10
N VAL A 73 22.45 -14.75 -9.98
CA VAL A 73 21.15 -15.31 -9.57
C VAL A 73 20.58 -14.50 -8.42
N THR A 74 19.29 -14.13 -8.53
CA THR A 74 18.57 -13.46 -7.45
C THR A 74 18.27 -14.44 -6.32
N TYR A 75 18.65 -14.07 -5.11
CA TYR A 75 18.46 -14.85 -3.90
C TYR A 75 17.74 -14.00 -2.84
N TYR A 76 16.81 -14.63 -2.10
CA TYR A 76 16.11 -14.04 -0.96
C TYR A 76 16.58 -14.71 0.33
N PRO A 77 17.22 -13.96 1.26
CA PRO A 77 17.96 -14.56 2.37
C PRO A 77 17.10 -14.99 3.56
N MET A 78 15.90 -14.42 3.71
CA MET A 78 15.09 -14.60 4.91
C MET A 78 14.54 -16.01 5.01
N GLN A 79 14.73 -16.62 6.18
CA GLN A 79 14.25 -17.99 6.47
C GLN A 79 12.82 -17.95 7.03
N PRO A 80 12.07 -19.08 7.01
CA PRO A 80 10.67 -19.15 7.45
C PRO A 80 10.41 -18.61 8.85
N ASP A 81 11.28 -18.88 9.82
CA ASP A 81 11.10 -18.42 11.20
C ASP A 81 11.24 -16.90 11.33
N GLU A 82 12.28 -16.34 10.71
CA GLU A 82 12.50 -14.89 10.68
C GLU A 82 11.37 -14.17 9.96
N PHE A 83 10.97 -14.70 8.80
CA PHE A 83 9.84 -14.17 8.03
C PHE A 83 8.57 -14.16 8.86
N THR A 84 8.25 -15.27 9.51
CA THR A 84 7.06 -15.42 10.36
C THR A 84 7.08 -14.45 11.52
N ALA A 85 8.22 -14.30 12.21
CA ALA A 85 8.36 -13.38 13.33
C ALA A 85 8.03 -11.93 12.91
N LEU A 86 8.58 -11.48 11.79
CA LEU A 86 8.32 -10.14 11.26
C LEU A 86 6.89 -9.98 10.71
N GLN A 87 6.33 -11.01 10.08
CA GLN A 87 4.93 -10.98 9.62
C GLN A 87 3.94 -10.88 10.79
N LYS A 88 4.24 -11.47 11.93
CA LYS A 88 3.39 -11.35 13.13
C LYS A 88 3.30 -9.93 13.67
N GLU A 89 4.29 -9.08 13.43
CA GLU A 89 4.23 -7.67 13.86
C GLU A 89 3.05 -6.91 13.23
N PHE A 90 2.64 -7.31 12.01
CA PHE A 90 1.47 -6.72 11.34
C PHE A 90 0.14 -7.01 12.04
N LEU A 91 0.06 -8.04 12.87
CA LEU A 91 -1.15 -8.34 13.65
C LEU A 91 -1.51 -7.23 14.66
N ASN A 92 -0.54 -6.38 15.01
CA ASN A 92 -0.73 -5.22 15.88
C ASN A 92 -1.20 -3.97 15.11
N ILE A 93 -1.36 -4.06 13.78
CA ILE A 93 -1.82 -2.94 12.94
C ILE A 93 -3.31 -3.12 12.64
N ASN A 94 -4.09 -2.08 12.92
CA ASN A 94 -5.53 -2.09 12.66
C ASN A 94 -5.84 -2.35 11.18
N GLY A 95 -6.81 -3.22 10.94
CA GLY A 95 -7.28 -3.53 9.60
C GLY A 95 -6.47 -4.57 8.84
N VAL A 96 -5.29 -4.99 9.30
CA VAL A 96 -4.55 -6.07 8.64
C VAL A 96 -5.30 -7.38 8.84
N ALA A 97 -5.76 -7.97 7.74
CA ALA A 97 -6.60 -9.17 7.73
C ALA A 97 -6.02 -10.33 6.91
N PHE A 98 -5.09 -10.03 6.01
CA PHE A 98 -4.48 -11.03 5.15
C PHE A 98 -2.96 -10.90 5.21
N LEU A 99 -2.30 -11.99 5.58
CA LEU A 99 -0.84 -12.11 5.57
C LEU A 99 -0.42 -13.20 4.60
N GLY A 100 0.68 -12.97 3.91
CA GLY A 100 1.21 -13.92 2.94
C GLY A 100 2.62 -13.55 2.51
N GLY A 101 3.07 -14.20 1.46
CA GLY A 101 4.38 -13.97 0.90
C GLY A 101 4.33 -13.67 -0.60
N CYS A 102 5.45 -13.19 -1.13
CA CYS A 102 5.69 -12.96 -2.54
C CYS A 102 7.04 -13.58 -2.95
N CYS A 103 7.93 -12.82 -3.57
CA CYS A 103 9.20 -13.35 -4.05
C CYS A 103 10.07 -13.95 -2.94
N GLY A 104 10.64 -15.13 -3.22
CA GLY A 104 11.51 -15.85 -2.30
C GLY A 104 10.79 -16.62 -1.19
N THR A 105 9.47 -16.50 -1.04
CA THR A 105 8.72 -17.33 -0.11
C THR A 105 8.49 -18.74 -0.67
N THR A 106 8.60 -19.74 0.18
CA THR A 106 8.41 -21.16 -0.12
C THR A 106 7.19 -21.70 0.65
N PRO A 107 6.73 -22.91 0.37
CA PRO A 107 5.66 -23.54 1.15
C PRO A 107 5.95 -23.57 2.66
N GLU A 108 7.22 -23.72 3.06
CA GLU A 108 7.63 -23.73 4.46
C GLU A 108 7.40 -22.37 5.14
N HIS A 109 7.66 -21.26 4.44
CA HIS A 109 7.34 -19.90 4.92
C HIS A 109 5.85 -19.75 5.19
N ILE A 110 5.03 -20.18 4.23
CA ILE A 110 3.57 -20.05 4.36
C ILE A 110 3.02 -20.99 5.43
N LYS A 111 3.55 -22.20 5.55
CA LYS A 111 3.17 -23.14 6.60
C LYS A 111 3.48 -22.58 7.99
N ALA A 112 4.71 -22.08 8.19
CA ALA A 112 5.12 -21.48 9.46
C ALA A 112 4.24 -20.27 9.82
N LEU A 113 3.99 -19.38 8.84
CA LEU A 113 3.13 -18.23 9.03
C LEU A 113 1.70 -18.65 9.37
N SER A 114 1.10 -19.56 8.61
CA SER A 114 -0.26 -20.06 8.83
C SER A 114 -0.43 -20.62 10.24
N THR A 115 0.50 -21.48 10.68
CA THR A 115 0.49 -22.03 12.05
C THR A 115 0.59 -20.92 13.10
N ALA A 116 1.44 -19.91 12.86
CA ALA A 116 1.70 -18.85 13.82
C ALA A 116 0.55 -17.85 13.97
N VAL A 117 -0.38 -17.78 13.00
CA VAL A 117 -1.55 -16.88 13.04
C VAL A 117 -2.86 -17.61 13.26
N GLU A 118 -2.82 -18.92 13.43
CA GLU A 118 -4.02 -19.74 13.64
C GLU A 118 -4.82 -19.26 14.86
N GLY A 119 -6.12 -19.10 14.67
CA GLY A 119 -7.03 -18.63 15.72
C GLY A 119 -6.93 -17.15 16.07
N ILE A 120 -6.01 -16.39 15.49
CA ILE A 120 -5.89 -14.95 15.74
C ILE A 120 -6.91 -14.20 14.89
N LYS A 121 -7.71 -13.36 15.54
CA LYS A 121 -8.69 -12.50 14.86
C LYS A 121 -8.03 -11.17 14.47
N PRO A 122 -8.24 -10.68 13.23
CA PRO A 122 -7.76 -9.37 12.82
C PRO A 122 -8.32 -8.25 13.68
N LEU A 123 -7.50 -7.21 13.92
CA LEU A 123 -7.98 -5.95 14.49
C LEU A 123 -8.87 -5.24 13.45
N LYS A 124 -9.94 -4.61 13.91
CA LYS A 124 -10.85 -3.87 13.02
C LYS A 124 -10.12 -2.71 12.36
N SER A 125 -10.44 -2.45 11.09
CA SER A 125 -10.00 -1.22 10.43
C SER A 125 -10.62 -0.01 11.13
N CYS A 126 -9.80 1.02 11.38
CA CYS A 126 -10.22 2.31 11.91
C CYS A 126 -9.76 3.47 11.01
N GLY A 127 -9.24 3.14 9.82
CA GLY A 127 -8.73 4.12 8.88
C GLY A 127 -9.82 5.11 8.44
N PHE A 128 -9.46 6.38 8.44
CA PHE A 128 -10.33 7.45 7.99
C PHE A 128 -9.63 8.33 6.97
N LEU A 129 -10.22 8.41 5.78
CA LEU A 129 -9.76 9.28 4.71
C LEU A 129 -10.68 10.50 4.62
N LYS A 130 -10.10 11.70 4.71
CA LYS A 130 -10.83 12.94 4.40
C LYS A 130 -11.22 12.93 2.93
N ALA A 131 -12.43 13.43 2.61
CA ALA A 131 -12.86 13.62 1.23
C ALA A 131 -11.82 14.46 0.48
N SER A 132 -11.27 13.90 -0.60
CA SER A 132 -10.11 14.46 -1.30
C SER A 132 -10.25 14.26 -2.81
N LEU A 133 -9.62 15.15 -3.55
CA LEU A 133 -9.27 14.90 -4.96
C LEU A 133 -7.94 14.18 -5.01
N ALA A 134 -7.76 13.30 -5.98
CA ALA A 134 -6.53 12.55 -6.16
C ALA A 134 -6.02 12.62 -7.60
N SER A 135 -4.71 12.65 -7.75
CA SER A 135 -3.98 12.44 -9.00
C SER A 135 -3.05 11.24 -8.85
N LEU A 136 -2.22 10.94 -9.83
CA LEU A 136 -1.18 9.91 -9.69
C LEU A 136 -0.10 10.27 -8.65
N PHE A 137 0.07 11.56 -8.36
CA PHE A 137 1.19 12.07 -7.58
C PHE A 137 0.81 12.55 -6.17
N GLY A 138 -0.48 12.61 -5.84
CA GLY A 138 -0.90 13.07 -4.52
C GLY A 138 -2.39 13.31 -4.40
N THR A 139 -2.79 13.63 -3.17
CA THR A 139 -4.17 13.97 -2.80
C THR A 139 -4.26 15.39 -2.28
N VAL A 140 -5.40 16.03 -2.54
CA VAL A 140 -5.74 17.35 -2.00
C VAL A 140 -7.10 17.24 -1.29
N PRO A 141 -7.18 17.49 0.03
CA PRO A 141 -8.45 17.50 0.74
C PRO A 141 -9.41 18.55 0.17
N LEU A 142 -10.70 18.19 0.06
CA LEU A 142 -11.73 19.14 -0.39
C LEU A 142 -11.95 20.27 0.60
N LYS A 143 -11.72 20.02 1.91
CA LYS A 143 -11.71 21.07 2.93
C LYS A 143 -10.26 21.44 3.24
N GLN A 144 -9.90 22.68 2.96
CA GLN A 144 -8.57 23.25 3.21
C GLN A 144 -8.63 24.38 4.22
N GLU A 145 -7.51 24.62 4.89
CA GLU A 145 -7.24 25.77 5.74
C GLU A 145 -6.02 26.52 5.16
N PRO A 146 -6.14 27.80 4.77
CA PRO A 146 -7.37 28.60 4.76
C PRO A 146 -8.33 28.22 3.62
N ALA A 147 -9.63 28.42 3.85
CA ALA A 147 -10.66 28.29 2.82
C ALA A 147 -10.68 29.56 1.92
N PRO A 148 -11.18 29.46 0.66
CA PRO A 148 -11.71 28.29 -0.06
C PRO A 148 -10.63 27.46 -0.77
N LEU A 149 -10.99 26.24 -1.18
CA LEU A 149 -10.17 25.45 -2.12
C LEU A 149 -10.19 26.14 -3.49
N LEU A 150 -9.01 26.52 -3.98
CA LEU A 150 -8.83 27.04 -5.33
C LEU A 150 -8.52 25.89 -6.30
N ILE A 151 -9.31 25.78 -7.36
CA ILE A 151 -9.12 24.78 -8.41
C ILE A 151 -8.70 25.48 -9.69
N GLY A 152 -7.45 25.23 -10.13
CA GLY A 152 -6.95 25.66 -11.44
C GLY A 152 -7.44 24.68 -12.50
N GLU A 153 -8.55 25.00 -13.15
CA GLU A 153 -9.08 24.15 -14.22
C GLU A 153 -8.32 24.40 -15.54
N ARG A 154 -8.27 23.38 -16.39
CA ARG A 154 -7.56 23.43 -17.69
C ARG A 154 -8.50 23.39 -18.91
N SER A 155 -9.80 23.24 -18.69
CA SER A 155 -10.81 23.18 -19.74
C SER A 155 -11.44 24.53 -20.10
N ASN A 156 -10.79 25.63 -19.73
CA ASN A 156 -11.22 26.98 -20.05
C ASN A 156 -10.66 27.40 -21.42
N ALA A 157 -11.55 27.64 -22.39
CA ALA A 157 -11.18 28.02 -23.75
C ALA A 157 -10.44 29.36 -23.82
N THR A 158 -10.64 30.29 -22.88
CA THR A 158 -9.92 31.57 -22.80
C THR A 158 -8.51 31.39 -22.22
N GLY A 159 -8.35 30.48 -21.26
CA GLY A 159 -7.09 30.26 -20.56
C GLY A 159 -6.20 29.15 -21.14
N SER A 160 -6.74 28.25 -21.97
CA SER A 160 -6.00 27.12 -22.54
C SER A 160 -6.03 27.14 -24.06
N LYS A 161 -4.87 27.38 -24.68
CA LYS A 161 -4.71 27.31 -26.14
C LYS A 161 -5.07 25.90 -26.65
N ALA A 162 -4.55 24.86 -26.02
CA ALA A 162 -4.79 23.47 -26.42
C ALA A 162 -6.28 23.08 -26.37
N PHE A 163 -7.01 23.51 -25.34
CA PHE A 163 -8.45 23.26 -25.24
C PHE A 163 -9.25 24.05 -26.30
N ARG A 164 -8.86 25.30 -26.56
CA ARG A 164 -9.50 26.12 -27.60
C ARG A 164 -9.31 25.56 -29.01
N GLU A 165 -8.20 24.90 -29.29
CA GLU A 165 -7.91 24.26 -30.58
C GLU A 165 -8.63 22.91 -30.76
N LEU A 166 -9.24 22.37 -29.68
CA LEU A 166 -10.05 21.14 -29.72
C LEU A 166 -11.54 21.41 -29.89
N LEU A 167 -12.00 22.66 -29.71
CA LEU A 167 -13.40 23.08 -29.90
C LEU A 167 -13.64 23.56 -31.33
#